data_2b7e9c933641a30ecba10fd839c19edb
#
_entry.id   2b7e9c933641a30ecba10fd839c19edb
#
_cell.length_a   1.000
_cell.length_b   1.000
_cell.length_c   1.000
_cell.angle_alpha   90.00
_cell.angle_beta   90.00
_cell.angle_gamma   90.00
#
_symmetry.space_group_name_H-M   'P 1'
#
loop_
_entity.id
_entity.type
_entity.pdbx_description
1 polymer ?
#
loop_
_entity_poly.entity_id
_entity_poly.type
_entity_poly.pdbx_seq_one_letter_code
_entity_poly.pdbx_strand_id
1 'polypeptide(L)'
;MTPLITVENLCMDFDGKKVLKNISFEIGEGEVLGIIGRSGAGKTVLMHLLRGVEQPPTSGKIIYHIAACDSCGYICMGSAAKNKKCPECGGDLVAKDVDFWDEKNEEIKRHIMQRTAIMFQRTFALYGNDRVIENVLHALDDIKYPPENAINRAADLLDEVRLSHRMMHIARDLSGGEKQRVVLARQLAKNPFLLFADEPTGTLDPETAHLVHTMLINAAKSNNMGMVVTSHFSQVIEEVADRALLLVDGEIAKLGSPTEVIHEFMKDLVDEELYKPPSLGENVLIARDVYKRYISVDRGVVRAVNGVTFNVAEKEIFGIIGKSGAGKTTLSRIISGIIEPTSGEMIIRIGEEPVDMTKPGIENRGRAKGYIGLLHQEYDLFPHRTVLDNLTDAIGLEFPKELAMRKAIITLRMAGFSEEKSQEVLDRYPSQLSEGERHRVALAQVLIREPRLVILDEPTGTMDPLTKIDVKHSIIHARDEMEETFIVVSHDMEFVRDICDRLALMRGGKIVQIGKTQEVLDSLTDDEREVMGKSAPD
;
A
#
# COMPACT_ATOMS: atom_id res chain seq x y z
N MET A 1 -32.35 -8.20 3.54
CA MET A 1 -31.86 -8.18 2.13
C MET A 1 -31.99 -9.58 1.59
N THR A 2 -32.24 -9.75 0.29
CA THR A 2 -32.19 -11.07 -0.36
C THR A 2 -30.69 -11.46 -0.43
N PRO A 3 -30.28 -12.65 0.05
CA PRO A 3 -28.89 -13.06 -0.03
C PRO A 3 -28.47 -13.29 -1.49
N LEU A 4 -27.28 -12.84 -1.86
CA LEU A 4 -26.62 -13.11 -3.13
C LEU A 4 -25.59 -14.23 -2.96
N ILE A 5 -24.81 -14.19 -1.86
CA ILE A 5 -23.85 -15.21 -1.49
C ILE A 5 -24.02 -15.56 -0.01
N THR A 6 -24.04 -16.85 0.30
CA THR A 6 -23.91 -17.37 1.67
C THR A 6 -22.63 -18.17 1.80
N VAL A 7 -21.80 -17.84 2.78
CA VAL A 7 -20.57 -18.55 3.14
C VAL A 7 -20.79 -19.30 4.44
N GLU A 8 -20.53 -20.61 4.45
CA GLU A 8 -20.78 -21.49 5.60
C GLU A 8 -19.52 -22.25 6.01
N ASN A 9 -19.02 -21.99 7.22
CA ASN A 9 -17.92 -22.70 7.87
C ASN A 9 -16.67 -22.86 6.97
N LEU A 10 -16.36 -21.84 6.18
CA LEU A 10 -15.28 -21.87 5.20
C LEU A 10 -13.92 -21.92 5.88
N CYS A 11 -13.11 -22.92 5.51
CA CYS A 11 -11.73 -23.04 5.93
C CYS A 11 -10.81 -23.16 4.72
N MET A 12 -9.58 -22.62 4.84
CA MET A 12 -8.55 -22.74 3.81
C MET A 12 -7.18 -22.94 4.42
N ASP A 13 -6.51 -24.00 3.99
CA ASP A 13 -5.17 -24.38 4.45
C ASP A 13 -4.21 -24.38 3.24
N PHE A 14 -3.01 -23.84 3.43
CA PHE A 14 -1.89 -23.96 2.50
C PHE A 14 -0.70 -24.59 3.21
N ASP A 15 -0.21 -25.71 2.72
CA ASP A 15 0.95 -26.42 3.26
C ASP A 15 0.90 -26.62 4.79
N GLY A 16 -0.30 -26.92 5.32
CA GLY A 16 -0.53 -27.15 6.76
C GLY A 16 -0.72 -25.88 7.59
N LYS A 17 -0.64 -24.68 6.98
CA LYS A 17 -0.93 -23.41 7.63
C LYS A 17 -2.38 -23.00 7.36
N LYS A 18 -3.20 -22.88 8.41
CA LYS A 18 -4.57 -22.40 8.32
C LYS A 18 -4.60 -20.90 8.05
N VAL A 19 -5.09 -20.52 6.87
CA VAL A 19 -5.22 -19.11 6.43
C VAL A 19 -6.63 -18.59 6.71
N LEU A 20 -7.67 -19.43 6.51
CA LEU A 20 -9.04 -19.09 6.88
C LEU A 20 -9.60 -20.16 7.81
N LYS A 21 -10.32 -19.74 8.85
CA LYS A 21 -10.78 -20.58 9.94
C LYS A 21 -12.27 -20.31 10.22
N ASN A 22 -13.12 -21.25 9.80
CA ASN A 22 -14.56 -21.26 10.12
C ASN A 22 -15.29 -19.92 9.78
N ILE A 23 -15.05 -19.40 8.59
CA ILE A 23 -15.63 -18.15 8.11
C ILE A 23 -17.10 -18.38 7.70
N SER A 24 -18.02 -17.62 8.29
CA SER A 24 -19.45 -17.67 7.93
C SER A 24 -20.05 -16.28 7.90
N PHE A 25 -20.65 -15.89 6.76
CA PHE A 25 -21.34 -14.62 6.56
C PHE A 25 -22.19 -14.65 5.29
N GLU A 26 -23.00 -13.60 5.09
CA GLU A 26 -23.83 -13.44 3.90
C GLU A 26 -23.55 -12.09 3.24
N ILE A 27 -23.71 -12.05 1.91
CA ILE A 27 -23.68 -10.83 1.09
C ILE A 27 -25.06 -10.67 0.45
N GLY A 28 -25.68 -9.49 0.60
CA GLY A 28 -26.96 -9.16 -0.01
C GLY A 28 -26.85 -8.78 -1.48
N GLU A 29 -27.98 -8.88 -2.21
CA GLU A 29 -28.05 -8.36 -3.57
C GLU A 29 -27.88 -6.84 -3.59
N GLY A 30 -26.97 -6.33 -4.45
CA GLY A 30 -26.66 -4.91 -4.58
C GLY A 30 -25.92 -4.31 -3.39
N GLU A 31 -25.52 -5.13 -2.41
CA GLU A 31 -24.75 -4.70 -1.24
C GLU A 31 -23.28 -4.48 -1.61
N VAL A 32 -22.68 -3.46 -0.99
CA VAL A 32 -21.24 -3.26 -0.97
C VAL A 32 -20.70 -3.74 0.38
N LEU A 33 -20.04 -4.92 0.39
CA LEU A 33 -19.40 -5.47 1.56
C LEU A 33 -17.92 -5.09 1.59
N GLY A 34 -17.49 -4.37 2.63
CA GLY A 34 -16.09 -4.07 2.91
C GLY A 34 -15.43 -5.18 3.73
N ILE A 35 -14.22 -5.60 3.39
CA ILE A 35 -13.42 -6.51 4.19
C ILE A 35 -12.15 -5.78 4.64
N ILE A 36 -12.04 -5.52 5.95
CA ILE A 36 -10.89 -4.85 6.56
C ILE A 36 -10.08 -5.84 7.41
N GLY A 37 -8.80 -5.61 7.54
CA GLY A 37 -7.89 -6.42 8.36
C GLY A 37 -6.44 -6.16 8.02
N ARG A 38 -5.51 -6.59 8.88
CA ARG A 38 -4.05 -6.47 8.67
C ARG A 38 -3.60 -7.16 7.38
N SER A 39 -2.43 -6.77 6.87
CA SER A 39 -1.76 -7.52 5.80
C SER A 39 -1.52 -8.98 6.28
N GLY A 40 -1.85 -9.96 5.42
CA GLY A 40 -1.75 -11.37 5.78
C GLY A 40 -2.94 -11.96 6.57
N ALA A 41 -3.98 -11.19 6.90
CA ALA A 41 -5.17 -11.68 7.59
C ALA A 41 -6.04 -12.67 6.78
N GLY A 42 -5.76 -12.84 5.47
CA GLY A 42 -6.51 -13.75 4.59
C GLY A 42 -7.54 -13.08 3.67
N LYS A 43 -7.59 -11.73 3.61
CA LYS A 43 -8.57 -10.96 2.81
C LYS A 43 -8.58 -11.37 1.33
N THR A 44 -7.42 -11.34 0.69
CA THR A 44 -7.24 -11.72 -0.73
C THR A 44 -7.61 -13.19 -0.97
N VAL A 45 -7.24 -14.09 -0.06
CA VAL A 45 -7.59 -15.52 -0.15
C VAL A 45 -9.11 -15.71 -0.08
N LEU A 46 -9.78 -15.03 0.84
CA LEU A 46 -11.25 -15.08 0.96
C LEU A 46 -11.91 -14.57 -0.33
N MET A 47 -11.46 -13.45 -0.85
CA MET A 47 -11.97 -12.88 -2.11
C MET A 47 -11.74 -13.83 -3.30
N HIS A 48 -10.55 -14.43 -3.39
CA HIS A 48 -10.22 -15.39 -4.46
C HIS A 48 -11.07 -16.65 -4.40
N LEU A 49 -11.40 -17.14 -3.20
CA LEU A 49 -12.32 -18.28 -3.01
C LEU A 49 -13.74 -17.92 -3.46
N LEU A 50 -14.23 -16.73 -3.10
CA LEU A 50 -15.54 -16.25 -3.55
C LEU A 50 -15.60 -16.11 -5.08
N ARG A 51 -14.52 -15.66 -5.72
CA ARG A 51 -14.45 -15.43 -7.17
C ARG A 51 -14.11 -16.69 -7.98
N GLY A 52 -13.55 -17.72 -7.35
CA GLY A 52 -13.10 -18.94 -8.02
C GLY A 52 -11.74 -18.84 -8.71
N VAL A 53 -10.87 -17.94 -8.27
CA VAL A 53 -9.49 -17.79 -8.73
C VAL A 53 -8.54 -18.76 -8.01
N GLU A 54 -8.88 -19.11 -6.77
CA GLU A 54 -8.09 -19.99 -5.91
C GLU A 54 -8.48 -21.46 -6.12
N GLN A 55 -7.71 -22.38 -5.54
CA GLN A 55 -8.08 -23.78 -5.41
C GLN A 55 -9.31 -23.96 -4.50
N PRO A 56 -10.02 -25.11 -4.56
CA PRO A 56 -11.18 -25.35 -3.69
C PRO A 56 -10.85 -25.19 -2.21
N PRO A 57 -11.79 -24.70 -1.37
CA PRO A 57 -11.58 -24.58 0.07
C PRO A 57 -11.33 -25.97 0.69
N THR A 58 -10.57 -26.00 1.79
CA THR A 58 -10.30 -27.23 2.55
C THR A 58 -11.58 -27.81 3.15
N SER A 59 -12.51 -26.95 3.58
CA SER A 59 -13.85 -27.31 4.04
C SER A 59 -14.79 -26.12 4.02
N GLY A 60 -16.10 -26.37 4.20
CA GLY A 60 -17.16 -25.36 4.14
C GLY A 60 -17.74 -25.20 2.76
N LYS A 61 -18.63 -24.22 2.59
CA LYS A 61 -19.38 -23.98 1.35
C LYS A 61 -19.51 -22.52 1.02
N ILE A 62 -19.61 -22.23 -0.29
CA ILE A 62 -19.94 -20.93 -0.82
C ILE A 62 -21.16 -21.13 -1.73
N ILE A 63 -22.30 -20.60 -1.34
CA ILE A 63 -23.57 -20.78 -2.03
C ILE A 63 -23.93 -19.46 -2.72
N TYR A 64 -24.07 -19.50 -4.05
CA TYR A 64 -24.59 -18.38 -4.86
C TYR A 64 -26.09 -18.54 -5.06
N HIS A 65 -26.85 -17.51 -4.69
CA HIS A 65 -28.30 -17.40 -4.90
C HIS A 65 -28.56 -16.58 -6.17
N ILE A 66 -28.76 -17.25 -7.28
CA ILE A 66 -28.82 -16.65 -8.62
C ILE A 66 -30.09 -16.97 -9.35
N ALA A 67 -30.38 -16.19 -10.40
CA ALA A 67 -31.32 -16.57 -11.44
C ALA A 67 -30.56 -16.98 -12.69
N ALA A 68 -30.83 -18.16 -13.22
CA ALA A 68 -30.16 -18.71 -14.41
C ALA A 68 -31.17 -19.05 -15.52
N CYS A 69 -30.77 -18.83 -16.77
CA CYS A 69 -31.48 -19.26 -17.94
C CYS A 69 -30.92 -20.60 -18.45
N ASP A 70 -31.73 -21.66 -18.41
CA ASP A 70 -31.26 -22.98 -18.86
C ASP A 70 -31.08 -23.07 -20.39
N SER A 71 -31.62 -22.11 -21.16
CA SER A 71 -31.49 -22.11 -22.62
C SER A 71 -30.20 -21.53 -23.14
N CYS A 72 -29.62 -20.50 -22.48
CA CYS A 72 -28.43 -19.79 -22.96
C CYS A 72 -27.33 -19.61 -21.90
N GLY A 73 -27.56 -20.08 -20.67
CA GLY A 73 -26.58 -19.94 -19.58
C GLY A 73 -26.47 -18.53 -18.98
N TYR A 74 -27.34 -17.59 -19.35
CA TYR A 74 -27.34 -16.25 -18.76
C TYR A 74 -27.62 -16.31 -17.27
N ILE A 75 -26.84 -15.55 -16.48
CA ILE A 75 -26.96 -15.49 -15.02
C ILE A 75 -27.13 -14.03 -14.55
N CYS A 76 -27.97 -13.84 -13.55
CA CYS A 76 -28.19 -12.56 -12.87
C CYS A 76 -28.57 -12.79 -11.39
N MET A 77 -28.87 -11.72 -10.66
CA MET A 77 -29.31 -11.80 -9.26
C MET A 77 -30.57 -12.63 -9.10
N GLY A 78 -30.70 -13.37 -8.02
CA GLY A 78 -31.82 -14.29 -7.74
C GLY A 78 -33.18 -13.62 -7.75
N SER A 79 -33.29 -12.38 -7.28
CA SER A 79 -34.51 -11.58 -7.31
C SER A 79 -35.07 -11.35 -8.72
N ALA A 80 -34.23 -11.41 -9.75
CA ALA A 80 -34.66 -11.25 -11.14
C ALA A 80 -35.44 -12.45 -11.67
N ALA A 81 -35.44 -13.61 -11.00
CA ALA A 81 -36.26 -14.77 -11.41
C ALA A 81 -37.78 -14.52 -11.31
N LYS A 82 -38.20 -13.55 -10.48
CA LYS A 82 -39.60 -13.23 -10.33
C LYS A 82 -40.14 -12.45 -11.54
N ASN A 83 -40.81 -13.16 -12.46
CA ASN A 83 -41.52 -12.60 -13.61
C ASN A 83 -40.68 -11.92 -14.71
N LYS A 84 -39.43 -12.26 -14.86
CA LYS A 84 -38.58 -11.73 -15.94
C LYS A 84 -38.16 -12.82 -16.91
N LYS A 85 -38.22 -12.49 -18.21
CA LYS A 85 -37.62 -13.28 -19.28
C LYS A 85 -36.13 -12.97 -19.39
N CYS A 86 -35.35 -13.96 -19.84
CA CYS A 86 -33.95 -13.78 -20.11
C CYS A 86 -33.73 -12.64 -21.13
N PRO A 87 -32.91 -11.64 -20.85
CA PRO A 87 -32.70 -10.51 -21.76
C PRO A 87 -31.96 -10.91 -23.05
N GLU A 88 -31.26 -12.03 -23.05
CA GLU A 88 -30.49 -12.48 -24.21
C GLU A 88 -31.30 -13.37 -25.17
N CYS A 89 -32.07 -14.32 -24.65
CA CYS A 89 -32.75 -15.30 -25.48
C CYS A 89 -34.29 -15.33 -25.31
N GLY A 90 -34.85 -14.54 -24.38
CA GLY A 90 -36.28 -14.54 -24.08
C GLY A 90 -36.78 -15.76 -23.30
N GLY A 91 -35.92 -16.70 -22.96
CA GLY A 91 -36.23 -17.89 -22.14
C GLY A 91 -36.63 -17.53 -20.70
N ASP A 92 -37.00 -18.53 -19.91
CA ASP A 92 -37.35 -18.33 -18.52
C ASP A 92 -36.10 -18.26 -17.62
N LEU A 93 -36.15 -17.39 -16.60
CA LEU A 93 -35.16 -17.32 -15.56
C LEU A 93 -35.61 -18.14 -14.36
N VAL A 94 -34.78 -19.07 -13.89
CA VAL A 94 -35.08 -19.97 -12.77
C VAL A 94 -34.11 -19.62 -11.61
N ALA A 95 -34.67 -19.44 -10.40
CA ALA A 95 -33.89 -19.25 -9.20
C ALA A 95 -33.15 -20.55 -8.84
N LYS A 96 -31.85 -20.45 -8.54
CA LYS A 96 -31.00 -21.58 -8.18
C LYS A 96 -30.07 -21.19 -7.03
N ASP A 97 -29.93 -22.12 -6.08
CA ASP A 97 -28.91 -22.10 -5.04
C ASP A 97 -27.76 -23.00 -5.48
N VAL A 98 -26.60 -22.42 -5.73
CA VAL A 98 -25.44 -23.12 -6.34
C VAL A 98 -24.31 -23.15 -5.35
N ASP A 99 -23.96 -24.35 -4.86
CA ASP A 99 -22.69 -24.56 -4.16
C ASP A 99 -21.56 -24.40 -5.19
N PHE A 100 -20.80 -23.32 -5.06
CA PHE A 100 -19.84 -22.85 -6.05
C PHE A 100 -18.66 -23.80 -6.26
N TRP A 101 -18.33 -24.60 -5.25
CA TRP A 101 -17.20 -25.53 -5.29
C TRP A 101 -17.60 -27.01 -5.43
N ASP A 102 -18.91 -27.31 -5.57
CA ASP A 102 -19.35 -28.68 -5.91
C ASP A 102 -19.03 -28.98 -7.39
N GLU A 103 -18.32 -30.08 -7.64
CA GLU A 103 -17.93 -30.52 -8.99
C GLU A 103 -19.13 -30.66 -9.95
N LYS A 104 -20.31 -30.95 -9.43
CA LYS A 104 -21.55 -31.04 -10.21
C LYS A 104 -21.98 -29.71 -10.82
N ASN A 105 -21.50 -28.60 -10.28
CA ASN A 105 -21.86 -27.25 -10.65
C ASN A 105 -20.83 -26.55 -11.55
N GLU A 106 -19.85 -27.29 -12.10
CA GLU A 106 -18.71 -26.69 -12.85
C GLU A 106 -19.13 -25.86 -14.08
N GLU A 107 -20.23 -26.23 -14.75
CA GLU A 107 -20.74 -25.47 -15.90
C GLU A 107 -21.36 -24.13 -15.42
N ILE A 108 -22.21 -24.17 -14.40
CA ILE A 108 -22.84 -22.97 -13.88
C ILE A 108 -21.83 -22.07 -13.17
N LYS A 109 -20.81 -22.64 -12.53
CA LYS A 109 -19.67 -21.92 -11.96
C LYS A 109 -18.97 -21.09 -13.05
N ARG A 110 -18.69 -21.65 -14.23
CA ARG A 110 -18.11 -20.90 -15.35
C ARG A 110 -18.96 -19.72 -15.76
N HIS A 111 -20.28 -19.89 -15.83
CA HIS A 111 -21.21 -18.79 -16.15
C HIS A 111 -21.21 -17.72 -15.05
N ILE A 112 -21.16 -18.09 -13.75
CA ILE A 112 -21.00 -17.15 -12.64
C ILE A 112 -19.70 -16.35 -12.81
N MET A 113 -18.58 -17.03 -13.10
CA MET A 113 -17.28 -16.39 -13.30
C MET A 113 -17.26 -15.42 -14.49
N GLN A 114 -18.00 -15.70 -15.57
CA GLN A 114 -18.13 -14.79 -16.71
C GLN A 114 -18.88 -13.51 -16.38
N ARG A 115 -19.84 -13.61 -15.45
CA ARG A 115 -20.73 -12.52 -15.03
C ARG A 115 -20.33 -11.87 -13.70
N THR A 116 -19.15 -12.21 -13.18
CA THR A 116 -18.51 -11.53 -12.06
C THR A 116 -17.22 -10.87 -12.53
N ALA A 117 -16.93 -9.69 -11.99
CA ALA A 117 -15.74 -8.90 -12.30
C ALA A 117 -14.73 -8.98 -11.15
N ILE A 118 -13.44 -8.78 -11.45
CA ILE A 118 -12.40 -8.68 -10.43
C ILE A 118 -11.36 -7.62 -10.81
N MET A 119 -10.99 -6.81 -9.83
CA MET A 119 -9.88 -5.86 -9.91
C MET A 119 -8.82 -6.28 -8.89
N PHE A 120 -7.60 -6.51 -9.35
CA PHE A 120 -6.45 -6.89 -8.52
C PHE A 120 -5.61 -5.68 -8.12
N GLN A 121 -4.95 -5.75 -6.97
CA GLN A 121 -4.13 -4.68 -6.39
C GLN A 121 -2.99 -4.20 -7.30
N ARG A 122 -2.24 -5.13 -7.94
CA ARG A 122 -0.99 -4.82 -8.66
C ARG A 122 -0.99 -5.18 -10.15
N THR A 123 -2.04 -5.78 -10.64
CA THR A 123 -2.04 -6.27 -12.02
C THR A 123 -2.87 -5.34 -12.89
N PHE A 124 -2.20 -4.42 -13.54
CA PHE A 124 -2.79 -3.77 -14.70
C PHE A 124 -2.89 -4.81 -15.82
N ALA A 125 -3.96 -5.61 -15.80
CA ALA A 125 -4.27 -6.56 -16.87
C ALA A 125 -4.67 -5.79 -18.14
N LEU A 126 -3.75 -4.93 -18.63
CA LEU A 126 -3.93 -4.11 -19.83
C LEU A 126 -2.99 -4.59 -20.93
N TYR A 127 -3.47 -4.54 -22.15
CA TYR A 127 -2.63 -4.63 -23.33
C TYR A 127 -1.88 -3.30 -23.46
N GLY A 128 -0.66 -3.24 -22.91
CA GLY A 128 0.08 -1.98 -22.72
C GLY A 128 0.42 -1.24 -24.02
N ASN A 129 0.57 -1.95 -25.15
CA ASN A 129 0.88 -1.35 -26.45
C ASN A 129 -0.37 -0.91 -27.23
N ASP A 130 -1.56 -1.31 -26.77
CA ASP A 130 -2.82 -0.99 -27.42
C ASP A 130 -3.36 0.33 -26.89
N ARG A 131 -4.27 0.93 -27.64
CA ARG A 131 -4.97 2.13 -27.21
C ARG A 131 -5.94 1.81 -26.08
N VAL A 132 -6.29 2.83 -25.32
CA VAL A 132 -7.24 2.72 -24.20
C VAL A 132 -8.58 2.14 -24.68
N ILE A 133 -9.12 2.64 -25.79
CA ILE A 133 -10.38 2.13 -26.35
C ILE A 133 -10.23 0.66 -26.84
N GLU A 134 -9.11 0.29 -27.42
CA GLU A 134 -8.84 -1.08 -27.87
C GLU A 134 -8.85 -2.06 -26.70
N ASN A 135 -8.30 -1.66 -25.57
CA ASN A 135 -8.35 -2.46 -24.34
C ASN A 135 -9.79 -2.77 -23.89
N VAL A 136 -10.74 -1.84 -24.06
CA VAL A 136 -12.16 -2.05 -23.73
C VAL A 136 -12.83 -2.88 -24.82
N LEU A 137 -12.49 -2.66 -26.09
CA LEU A 137 -13.01 -3.45 -27.21
C LEU A 137 -12.64 -4.93 -27.10
N HIS A 138 -11.41 -5.27 -26.68
CA HIS A 138 -11.04 -6.67 -26.39
C HIS A 138 -11.96 -7.30 -25.33
N ALA A 139 -12.32 -6.57 -24.28
CA ALA A 139 -13.22 -7.09 -23.25
C ALA A 139 -14.66 -7.28 -23.76
N LEU A 140 -15.12 -6.46 -24.70
CA LEU A 140 -16.40 -6.62 -25.37
C LEU A 140 -16.39 -7.81 -26.35
N ASP A 141 -15.28 -8.04 -27.06
CA ASP A 141 -15.09 -9.18 -27.95
C ASP A 141 -15.10 -10.52 -27.17
N ASP A 142 -14.43 -10.56 -26.02
CA ASP A 142 -14.41 -11.73 -25.11
C ASP A 142 -15.83 -12.22 -24.75
N ILE A 143 -16.79 -11.29 -24.62
CA ILE A 143 -18.21 -11.60 -24.33
C ILE A 143 -19.06 -11.70 -25.60
N LYS A 144 -18.47 -11.62 -26.80
CA LYS A 144 -19.17 -11.66 -28.10
C LYS A 144 -20.22 -10.54 -28.24
N TYR A 145 -19.90 -9.33 -27.74
CA TYR A 145 -20.76 -8.16 -27.89
C TYR A 145 -20.93 -7.81 -29.38
N PRO A 146 -22.15 -7.40 -29.85
CA PRO A 146 -22.40 -7.09 -31.26
C PRO A 146 -21.40 -6.08 -31.83
N PRO A 147 -20.64 -6.43 -32.89
CA PRO A 147 -19.55 -5.58 -33.40
C PRO A 147 -20.01 -4.19 -33.86
N GLU A 148 -21.22 -4.07 -34.38
CA GLU A 148 -21.82 -2.83 -34.86
C GLU A 148 -22.01 -1.79 -33.72
N ASN A 149 -22.15 -2.24 -32.48
CA ASN A 149 -22.36 -1.38 -31.31
C ASN A 149 -21.13 -1.30 -30.39
N ALA A 150 -20.10 -2.10 -30.63
CA ALA A 150 -18.96 -2.26 -29.72
C ALA A 150 -18.18 -0.95 -29.51
N ILE A 151 -17.97 -0.16 -30.55
CA ILE A 151 -17.23 1.11 -30.48
C ILE A 151 -17.97 2.12 -29.60
N ASN A 152 -19.28 2.26 -29.82
CA ASN A 152 -20.10 3.18 -29.02
C ASN A 152 -20.13 2.73 -27.55
N ARG A 153 -20.35 1.41 -27.32
CA ARG A 153 -20.34 0.88 -25.95
C ARG A 153 -18.98 1.06 -25.24
N ALA A 154 -17.88 0.88 -25.96
CA ALA A 154 -16.53 1.14 -25.41
C ALA A 154 -16.34 2.62 -25.06
N ALA A 155 -16.83 3.53 -25.90
CA ALA A 155 -16.79 4.96 -25.63
C ALA A 155 -17.64 5.34 -24.40
N ASP A 156 -18.86 4.78 -24.28
CA ASP A 156 -19.74 5.00 -23.12
C ASP A 156 -19.09 4.51 -21.81
N LEU A 157 -18.47 3.32 -21.83
CA LEU A 157 -17.75 2.77 -20.69
C LEU A 157 -16.55 3.65 -20.28
N LEU A 158 -15.83 4.21 -21.26
CA LEU A 158 -14.73 5.13 -21.00
C LEU A 158 -15.23 6.48 -20.46
N ASP A 159 -16.42 6.91 -20.87
CA ASP A 159 -17.06 8.11 -20.32
C ASP A 159 -17.49 7.88 -18.86
N GLU A 160 -18.08 6.73 -18.55
CA GLU A 160 -18.47 6.32 -17.20
C GLU A 160 -17.27 6.37 -16.22
N VAL A 161 -16.07 6.02 -16.68
CA VAL A 161 -14.82 6.11 -15.89
C VAL A 161 -14.03 7.41 -16.12
N ARG A 162 -14.62 8.42 -16.76
CA ARG A 162 -14.02 9.73 -17.06
C ARG A 162 -12.68 9.65 -17.80
N LEU A 163 -12.59 8.80 -18.81
CA LEU A 163 -11.39 8.61 -19.65
C LEU A 163 -11.63 8.86 -21.13
N SER A 164 -12.76 9.46 -21.53
CA SER A 164 -13.08 9.79 -22.92
C SER A 164 -12.00 10.62 -23.61
N HIS A 165 -11.37 11.55 -22.87
CA HIS A 165 -10.27 12.39 -23.36
C HIS A 165 -8.95 11.63 -23.57
N ARG A 166 -8.84 10.38 -23.12
CA ARG A 166 -7.65 9.51 -23.21
C ARG A 166 -7.85 8.31 -24.11
N MET A 167 -9.02 8.11 -24.72
CA MET A 167 -9.39 6.89 -25.43
C MET A 167 -8.40 6.49 -26.55
N MET A 168 -7.71 7.45 -27.17
CA MET A 168 -6.73 7.20 -28.23
C MET A 168 -5.28 7.10 -27.73
N HIS A 169 -5.02 7.28 -26.43
CA HIS A 169 -3.68 7.14 -25.86
C HIS A 169 -3.28 5.68 -25.76
N ILE A 170 -1.98 5.41 -25.77
CA ILE A 170 -1.43 4.07 -25.54
C ILE A 170 -1.52 3.77 -24.02
N ALA A 171 -2.03 2.60 -23.66
CA ALA A 171 -2.34 2.25 -22.28
C ALA A 171 -1.12 2.26 -21.34
N ARG A 172 0.09 1.92 -21.83
CA ARG A 172 1.32 1.96 -21.01
C ARG A 172 1.69 3.37 -20.54
N ASP A 173 1.31 4.41 -21.30
CA ASP A 173 1.70 5.81 -21.06
C ASP A 173 0.76 6.51 -20.06
N LEU A 174 -0.26 5.82 -19.58
CA LEU A 174 -1.20 6.31 -18.58
C LEU A 174 -0.60 6.31 -17.16
N SER A 175 -1.08 7.22 -16.31
CA SER A 175 -0.82 7.20 -14.87
C SER A 175 -1.43 5.96 -14.20
N GLY A 176 -1.01 5.65 -12.96
CA GLY A 176 -1.55 4.53 -12.20
C GLY A 176 -3.08 4.57 -12.05
N GLY A 177 -3.61 5.71 -11.67
CA GLY A 177 -5.07 5.91 -11.53
C GLY A 177 -5.82 5.86 -12.86
N GLU A 178 -5.26 6.37 -13.95
CA GLU A 178 -5.83 6.22 -15.29
C GLU A 178 -5.87 4.74 -15.71
N LYS A 179 -4.81 3.98 -15.44
CA LYS A 179 -4.76 2.52 -15.69
C LYS A 179 -5.83 1.77 -14.91
N GLN A 180 -6.02 2.09 -13.61
CA GLN A 180 -7.08 1.48 -12.78
C GLN A 180 -8.47 1.74 -13.37
N ARG A 181 -8.72 2.95 -13.86
CA ARG A 181 -9.99 3.31 -14.49
C ARG A 181 -10.23 2.56 -15.81
N VAL A 182 -9.19 2.33 -16.62
CA VAL A 182 -9.30 1.47 -17.82
C VAL A 182 -9.62 0.03 -17.41
N VAL A 183 -8.99 -0.49 -16.34
CA VAL A 183 -9.30 -1.83 -15.80
C VAL A 183 -10.77 -1.89 -15.37
N LEU A 184 -11.28 -0.87 -14.66
CA LEU A 184 -12.70 -0.80 -14.28
C LEU A 184 -13.61 -0.83 -15.51
N ALA A 185 -13.36 -0.01 -16.53
CA ALA A 185 -14.14 -0.01 -17.78
C ALA A 185 -14.18 -1.39 -18.45
N ARG A 186 -13.03 -2.10 -18.49
CA ARG A 186 -12.95 -3.48 -19.01
C ARG A 186 -13.78 -4.47 -18.18
N GLN A 187 -13.82 -4.30 -16.87
CA GLN A 187 -14.65 -5.18 -16.03
C GLN A 187 -16.14 -4.88 -16.19
N LEU A 188 -16.52 -3.61 -16.31
CA LEU A 188 -17.91 -3.19 -16.56
C LEU A 188 -18.41 -3.63 -17.94
N ALA A 189 -17.54 -3.78 -18.94
CA ALA A 189 -17.88 -4.32 -20.24
C ALA A 189 -18.56 -5.69 -20.16
N LYS A 190 -18.21 -6.52 -19.16
CA LYS A 190 -18.80 -7.85 -18.93
C LYS A 190 -20.24 -7.79 -18.37
N ASN A 191 -20.75 -6.59 -18.10
CA ASN A 191 -22.04 -6.36 -17.44
C ASN A 191 -22.21 -7.26 -16.19
N PRO A 192 -21.28 -7.16 -15.20
CA PRO A 192 -21.26 -8.05 -14.06
C PRO A 192 -22.42 -7.77 -13.09
N PHE A 193 -22.89 -8.81 -12.39
CA PHE A 193 -23.83 -8.64 -11.27
C PHE A 193 -23.11 -8.50 -9.92
N LEU A 194 -21.78 -8.80 -9.88
CA LEU A 194 -20.94 -8.69 -8.69
C LEU A 194 -19.51 -8.31 -9.10
N LEU A 195 -18.93 -7.33 -8.42
CA LEU A 195 -17.55 -6.88 -8.58
C LEU A 195 -16.75 -7.21 -7.32
N PHE A 196 -15.59 -7.82 -7.50
CA PHE A 196 -14.57 -8.01 -6.48
C PHE A 196 -13.46 -6.99 -6.70
N ALA A 197 -13.15 -6.16 -5.70
CA ALA A 197 -12.12 -5.14 -5.76
C ALA A 197 -11.09 -5.37 -4.64
N ASP A 198 -9.94 -5.97 -4.99
CA ASP A 198 -8.87 -6.27 -4.04
C ASP A 198 -7.89 -5.10 -3.95
N GLU A 199 -8.00 -4.34 -2.87
CA GLU A 199 -7.20 -3.14 -2.59
C GLU A 199 -7.08 -2.20 -3.82
N PRO A 200 -8.22 -1.78 -4.42
CA PRO A 200 -8.24 -1.15 -5.73
C PRO A 200 -7.46 0.16 -5.83
N THR A 201 -7.12 0.78 -4.71
CA THR A 201 -6.47 2.10 -4.63
C THR A 201 -5.20 2.12 -3.78
N GLY A 202 -4.75 0.98 -3.29
CA GLY A 202 -3.62 0.87 -2.35
C GLY A 202 -2.27 1.45 -2.81
N THR A 203 -2.11 1.74 -4.11
CA THR A 203 -0.88 2.34 -4.69
C THR A 203 -1.08 3.75 -5.23
N LEU A 204 -2.25 4.34 -5.03
CA LEU A 204 -2.61 5.65 -5.57
C LEU A 204 -2.46 6.75 -4.50
N ASP A 205 -2.21 7.97 -4.96
CA ASP A 205 -2.30 9.14 -4.09
C ASP A 205 -3.75 9.36 -3.61
N PRO A 206 -3.96 10.06 -2.47
CA PRO A 206 -5.28 10.19 -1.86
C PRO A 206 -6.35 10.80 -2.77
N GLU A 207 -6.00 11.79 -3.60
CA GLU A 207 -6.94 12.46 -4.50
C GLU A 207 -7.40 11.52 -5.61
N THR A 208 -6.45 10.82 -6.23
CA THR A 208 -6.73 9.81 -7.26
C THR A 208 -7.50 8.62 -6.68
N ALA A 209 -7.17 8.19 -5.45
CA ALA A 209 -7.88 7.12 -4.75
C ALA A 209 -9.35 7.47 -4.53
N HIS A 210 -9.65 8.66 -3.99
CA HIS A 210 -11.02 9.13 -3.78
C HIS A 210 -11.83 9.19 -5.08
N LEU A 211 -11.20 9.61 -6.20
CA LEU A 211 -11.84 9.60 -7.51
C LEU A 211 -12.23 8.18 -7.94
N VAL A 212 -11.34 7.20 -7.77
CA VAL A 212 -11.59 5.79 -8.11
C VAL A 212 -12.69 5.20 -7.20
N HIS A 213 -12.69 5.51 -5.89
CA HIS A 213 -13.76 5.10 -4.97
C HIS A 213 -15.13 5.61 -5.41
N THR A 214 -15.22 6.91 -5.73
CA THR A 214 -16.46 7.51 -6.23
C THR A 214 -16.97 6.80 -7.50
N MET A 215 -16.06 6.43 -8.40
CA MET A 215 -16.42 5.71 -9.63
C MET A 215 -16.91 4.29 -9.34
N LEU A 216 -16.25 3.55 -8.42
CA LEU A 216 -16.65 2.22 -7.99
C LEU A 216 -18.07 2.23 -7.39
N ILE A 217 -18.34 3.19 -6.49
CA ILE A 217 -19.68 3.37 -5.89
C ILE A 217 -20.72 3.69 -6.96
N ASN A 218 -20.42 4.62 -7.87
CA ASN A 218 -21.33 4.99 -8.94
C ASN A 218 -21.60 3.81 -9.88
N ALA A 219 -20.58 3.06 -10.27
CA ALA A 219 -20.71 1.88 -11.11
C ALA A 219 -21.56 0.79 -10.41
N ALA A 220 -21.35 0.53 -9.12
CA ALA A 220 -22.16 -0.40 -8.36
C ALA A 220 -23.63 0.01 -8.33
N LYS A 221 -23.92 1.28 -8.01
CA LYS A 221 -25.29 1.82 -7.94
C LYS A 221 -25.99 1.89 -9.30
N SER A 222 -25.30 2.41 -10.34
CA SER A 222 -25.89 2.59 -11.68
C SER A 222 -26.21 1.25 -12.35
N ASN A 223 -25.40 0.22 -12.10
CA ASN A 223 -25.57 -1.10 -12.69
C ASN A 223 -26.31 -2.07 -11.75
N ASN A 224 -26.81 -1.60 -10.61
CA ASN A 224 -27.44 -2.43 -9.56
C ASN A 224 -26.60 -3.69 -9.25
N MET A 225 -25.29 -3.49 -9.07
CA MET A 225 -24.29 -4.54 -8.94
C MET A 225 -23.84 -4.63 -7.49
N GLY A 226 -23.75 -5.85 -6.94
CA GLY A 226 -23.09 -6.07 -5.66
C GLY A 226 -21.57 -5.84 -5.77
N MET A 227 -20.92 -5.50 -4.65
CA MET A 227 -19.48 -5.33 -4.62
C MET A 227 -18.88 -5.89 -3.33
N VAL A 228 -17.74 -6.56 -3.46
CA VAL A 228 -16.88 -6.92 -2.32
C VAL A 228 -15.58 -6.15 -2.48
N VAL A 229 -15.26 -5.29 -1.52
CA VAL A 229 -14.03 -4.50 -1.55
C VAL A 229 -13.17 -4.86 -0.34
N THR A 230 -11.90 -5.21 -0.59
CA THR A 230 -10.92 -5.35 0.48
C THR A 230 -10.11 -4.07 0.62
N SER A 231 -9.79 -3.70 1.83
CA SER A 231 -8.85 -2.63 2.13
C SER A 231 -8.20 -2.83 3.49
N HIS A 232 -7.01 -2.30 3.65
CA HIS A 232 -6.38 -2.08 4.94
C HIS A 232 -6.53 -0.61 5.41
N PHE A 233 -7.05 0.28 4.56
CA PHE A 233 -7.37 1.65 4.91
C PHE A 233 -8.83 1.76 5.37
N SER A 234 -9.03 2.20 6.60
CA SER A 234 -10.35 2.38 7.22
C SER A 234 -11.23 3.36 6.44
N GLN A 235 -10.64 4.46 5.96
CA GLN A 235 -11.34 5.49 5.18
C GLN A 235 -12.00 4.92 3.91
N VAL A 236 -11.33 3.99 3.22
CA VAL A 236 -11.90 3.34 2.02
C VAL A 236 -13.16 2.58 2.37
N ILE A 237 -13.12 1.79 3.45
CA ILE A 237 -14.26 1.00 3.89
C ILE A 237 -15.41 1.89 4.36
N GLU A 238 -15.10 3.00 5.06
CA GLU A 238 -16.09 3.97 5.53
C GLU A 238 -16.80 4.69 4.37
N GLU A 239 -16.05 5.04 3.32
CA GLU A 239 -16.60 5.75 2.14
C GLU A 239 -17.44 4.84 1.23
N VAL A 240 -17.04 3.57 1.10
CA VAL A 240 -17.52 2.70 0.00
C VAL A 240 -18.53 1.66 0.48
N ALA A 241 -18.40 1.13 1.70
CA ALA A 241 -19.11 -0.06 2.14
C ALA A 241 -20.45 0.23 2.84
N ASP A 242 -21.47 -0.57 2.54
CA ASP A 242 -22.74 -0.58 3.29
C ASP A 242 -22.60 -1.35 4.61
N ARG A 243 -21.86 -2.46 4.59
CA ARG A 243 -21.45 -3.25 5.75
C ARG A 243 -19.97 -3.59 5.64
N ALA A 244 -19.36 -3.86 6.80
CA ALA A 244 -17.95 -4.24 6.88
C ALA A 244 -17.75 -5.53 7.69
N LEU A 245 -16.68 -6.26 7.35
CA LEU A 245 -16.22 -7.46 8.01
C LEU A 245 -14.74 -7.26 8.40
N LEU A 246 -14.43 -7.39 9.71
CA LEU A 246 -13.07 -7.39 10.22
C LEU A 246 -12.54 -8.83 10.23
N LEU A 247 -11.47 -9.06 9.49
CA LEU A 247 -10.75 -10.33 9.45
C LEU A 247 -9.45 -10.22 10.25
N VAL A 248 -9.31 -11.05 11.29
CA VAL A 248 -8.11 -11.13 12.14
C VAL A 248 -7.65 -12.59 12.19
N ASP A 249 -6.40 -12.83 11.82
CA ASP A 249 -5.77 -14.16 11.83
C ASP A 249 -6.60 -15.30 11.20
N GLY A 250 -7.31 -14.96 10.13
CA GLY A 250 -8.17 -15.87 9.37
C GLY A 250 -9.55 -16.12 9.99
N GLU A 251 -9.97 -15.37 10.99
CA GLU A 251 -11.28 -15.45 11.65
C GLU A 251 -12.05 -14.13 11.54
N ILE A 252 -13.39 -14.18 11.55
CA ILE A 252 -14.21 -12.98 11.60
C ILE A 252 -14.26 -12.47 13.03
N ALA A 253 -13.58 -11.35 13.31
CA ALA A 253 -13.63 -10.70 14.61
C ALA A 253 -14.89 -9.84 14.79
N LYS A 254 -15.36 -9.19 13.74
CA LYS A 254 -16.53 -8.32 13.75
C LYS A 254 -17.20 -8.29 12.37
N LEU A 255 -18.54 -8.23 12.36
CA LEU A 255 -19.35 -7.96 11.17
C LEU A 255 -20.45 -6.98 11.57
N GLY A 256 -20.58 -5.85 10.85
CA GLY A 256 -21.55 -4.82 11.21
C GLY A 256 -21.46 -3.58 10.34
N SER A 257 -21.85 -2.43 10.87
CA SER A 257 -21.67 -1.15 10.17
C SER A 257 -20.17 -0.81 10.01
N PRO A 258 -19.79 -0.10 8.93
CA PRO A 258 -18.40 0.31 8.73
C PRO A 258 -17.79 0.97 9.98
N THR A 259 -18.49 1.93 10.58
CA THR A 259 -18.04 2.66 11.77
C THR A 259 -17.75 1.75 12.96
N GLU A 260 -18.66 0.77 13.25
CA GLU A 260 -18.44 -0.18 14.35
C GLU A 260 -17.25 -1.11 14.12
N VAL A 261 -17.08 -1.55 12.88
CA VAL A 261 -16.00 -2.46 12.49
C VAL A 261 -14.65 -1.73 12.48
N ILE A 262 -14.62 -0.49 11.98
CA ILE A 262 -13.43 0.36 12.02
C ILE A 262 -13.04 0.68 13.47
N HIS A 263 -14.01 1.01 14.32
CA HIS A 263 -13.74 1.24 15.73
C HIS A 263 -13.11 0.00 16.41
N GLU A 264 -13.59 -1.20 16.08
CA GLU A 264 -12.98 -2.44 16.60
C GLU A 264 -11.58 -2.66 16.05
N PHE A 265 -11.37 -2.43 14.74
CA PHE A 265 -10.07 -2.51 14.09
C PHE A 265 -9.06 -1.53 14.68
N MET A 266 -9.52 -0.34 15.10
CA MET A 266 -8.68 0.71 15.68
C MET A 266 -8.44 0.55 17.20
N LYS A 267 -9.18 -0.33 17.91
CA LYS A 267 -8.98 -0.56 19.34
C LYS A 267 -7.57 -1.05 19.69
N ASP A 268 -7.02 -1.91 18.84
CA ASP A 268 -5.65 -2.43 19.02
C ASP A 268 -4.57 -1.36 18.74
N LEU A 269 -4.99 -0.16 18.27
CA LEU A 269 -4.11 0.96 17.98
C LEU A 269 -3.84 1.87 19.18
N VAL A 270 -4.59 1.69 20.26
CA VAL A 270 -4.48 2.53 21.47
C VAL A 270 -3.54 1.86 22.48
N ASP A 271 -2.30 1.55 22.08
CA ASP A 271 -1.20 1.44 23.04
C ASP A 271 -0.38 2.74 22.96
N GLU A 272 -0.78 3.70 23.78
CA GLU A 272 -0.01 4.89 24.08
C GLU A 272 1.25 4.51 24.87
N GLU A 273 2.28 4.00 24.23
CA GLU A 273 3.61 4.22 24.74
C GLU A 273 3.92 5.70 24.53
N LEU A 274 3.76 6.45 25.62
CA LEU A 274 4.09 7.87 25.70
C LEU A 274 5.51 8.08 25.17
N TYR A 275 5.61 8.67 23.96
CA TYR A 275 6.86 9.18 23.42
C TYR A 275 7.58 10.01 24.50
N LYS A 276 8.75 9.57 24.92
CA LYS A 276 9.62 10.33 25.82
C LYS A 276 10.66 11.06 24.99
N PRO A 277 10.66 12.42 24.98
CA PRO A 277 11.70 13.15 24.30
C PRO A 277 13.06 12.79 24.88
N PRO A 278 14.06 12.43 24.04
CA PRO A 278 15.40 12.11 24.51
C PRO A 278 16.12 13.36 25.03
N SER A 279 17.14 13.15 25.87
CA SER A 279 18.12 14.19 26.12
C SER A 279 19.02 14.29 24.88
N LEU A 280 18.86 15.33 24.07
CA LEU A 280 19.63 15.55 22.86
C LEU A 280 21.10 15.80 23.20
N GLY A 281 21.99 15.14 22.45
CA GLY A 281 23.45 15.32 22.53
C GLY A 281 23.96 16.49 21.70
N GLU A 282 25.25 16.44 21.33
CA GLU A 282 25.85 17.42 20.41
C GLU A 282 25.40 17.18 18.97
N ASN A 283 25.65 18.17 18.08
CA ASN A 283 25.27 18.05 16.70
C ASN A 283 26.06 16.94 15.97
N VAL A 284 25.35 15.96 15.43
CA VAL A 284 25.90 14.91 14.56
C VAL A 284 26.03 15.37 13.11
N LEU A 285 25.05 16.16 12.63
CA LEU A 285 25.06 16.73 11.28
C LEU A 285 24.90 18.23 11.33
N ILE A 286 25.71 18.95 10.57
CA ILE A 286 25.62 20.40 10.38
C ILE A 286 25.66 20.67 8.87
N ALA A 287 24.61 21.29 8.34
CA ALA A 287 24.51 21.77 6.97
C ALA A 287 24.46 23.29 6.96
N ARG A 288 25.30 23.94 6.14
CA ARG A 288 25.35 25.40 6.00
C ARG A 288 25.32 25.80 4.53
N ASP A 289 24.36 26.59 4.17
CA ASP A 289 24.18 27.17 2.82
C ASP A 289 24.34 26.15 1.71
N VAL A 290 23.70 24.99 1.85
CA VAL A 290 23.79 23.88 0.89
C VAL A 290 22.95 24.16 -0.33
N TYR A 291 23.57 24.05 -1.52
CA TYR A 291 22.91 24.23 -2.82
C TYR A 291 23.06 22.98 -3.69
N LYS A 292 21.99 22.68 -4.46
CA LYS A 292 22.05 21.71 -5.56
C LYS A 292 21.28 22.22 -6.76
N ARG A 293 21.98 22.33 -7.89
CA ARG A 293 21.42 22.76 -9.16
C ARG A 293 21.57 21.65 -10.19
N TYR A 294 20.52 21.42 -10.95
CA TYR A 294 20.53 20.56 -12.13
C TYR A 294 20.33 21.42 -13.37
N ILE A 295 21.01 21.06 -14.46
CA ILE A 295 20.83 21.68 -15.77
C ILE A 295 20.00 20.70 -16.61
N SER A 296 18.82 21.13 -17.03
CA SER A 296 17.95 20.36 -17.93
C SER A 296 17.81 21.12 -19.24
N VAL A 297 17.81 20.38 -20.35
CA VAL A 297 17.64 20.96 -21.69
C VAL A 297 16.26 21.63 -21.81
N ASP A 298 15.23 21.01 -21.22
CA ASP A 298 13.83 21.45 -21.34
C ASP A 298 13.41 22.49 -20.29
N ARG A 299 14.02 22.48 -19.10
CA ARG A 299 13.62 23.31 -17.94
C ARG A 299 14.67 24.33 -17.49
N GLY A 300 15.83 24.41 -18.19
CA GLY A 300 16.92 25.30 -17.80
C GLY A 300 17.55 24.87 -16.47
N VAL A 301 17.86 25.82 -15.59
CA VAL A 301 18.49 25.58 -14.28
C VAL A 301 17.42 25.29 -13.23
N VAL A 302 17.35 24.04 -12.77
CA VAL A 302 16.47 23.62 -11.66
C VAL A 302 17.26 23.69 -10.35
N ARG A 303 16.80 24.51 -9.40
CA ARG A 303 17.38 24.66 -8.07
C ARG A 303 16.68 23.70 -7.09
N ALA A 304 17.12 22.47 -7.05
CA ALA A 304 16.49 21.43 -6.21
C ALA A 304 16.73 21.65 -4.71
N VAL A 305 17.91 22.16 -4.34
CA VAL A 305 18.26 22.62 -2.97
C VAL A 305 18.87 24.01 -3.11
N ASN A 306 18.39 24.98 -2.31
CA ASN A 306 18.67 26.40 -2.52
C ASN A 306 18.98 27.15 -1.21
N GLY A 307 20.20 27.00 -0.70
CA GLY A 307 20.67 27.66 0.52
C GLY A 307 20.07 27.05 1.78
N VAL A 308 20.13 25.72 1.90
CA VAL A 308 19.59 25.00 3.05
C VAL A 308 20.60 25.00 4.18
N THR A 309 20.14 25.44 5.39
CA THR A 309 20.94 25.46 6.62
C THR A 309 20.14 24.83 7.76
N PHE A 310 20.69 23.79 8.40
CA PHE A 310 20.10 23.12 9.56
C PHE A 310 21.14 22.27 10.30
N ASN A 311 20.77 21.79 11.46
CA ASN A 311 21.58 20.86 12.25
C ASN A 311 20.71 19.75 12.83
N VAL A 312 21.32 18.59 13.07
CA VAL A 312 20.68 17.43 13.71
C VAL A 312 21.54 17.00 14.89
N ALA A 313 20.94 16.85 16.06
CA ALA A 313 21.62 16.44 17.28
C ALA A 313 21.70 14.90 17.40
N GLU A 314 22.59 14.40 18.26
CA GLU A 314 22.61 12.98 18.60
C GLU A 314 21.29 12.54 19.27
N LYS A 315 20.83 11.33 18.92
CA LYS A 315 19.59 10.71 19.43
C LYS A 315 18.31 11.46 19.01
N GLU A 316 18.44 12.44 18.13
CA GLU A 316 17.29 13.17 17.58
C GLU A 316 16.62 12.38 16.45
N ILE A 317 15.28 12.37 16.41
CA ILE A 317 14.50 12.05 15.22
C ILE A 317 14.10 13.36 14.56
N PHE A 318 14.80 13.75 13.51
CA PHE A 318 14.60 15.01 12.79
C PHE A 318 13.79 14.80 11.52
N GLY A 319 12.62 15.44 11.42
CA GLY A 319 11.75 15.32 10.26
C GLY A 319 12.00 16.37 9.19
N ILE A 320 11.93 15.99 7.93
CA ILE A 320 11.94 16.90 6.76
C ILE A 320 10.64 16.72 6.01
N ILE A 321 9.78 17.74 6.03
CA ILE A 321 8.46 17.72 5.43
C ILE A 321 8.33 18.73 4.29
N GLY A 322 7.34 18.55 3.41
CA GLY A 322 7.06 19.48 2.30
C GLY A 322 6.35 18.78 1.13
N LYS A 323 5.75 19.57 0.25
CA LYS A 323 5.05 19.09 -0.95
C LYS A 323 5.98 18.28 -1.86
N SER A 324 5.40 17.42 -2.73
CA SER A 324 6.18 16.72 -3.76
C SER A 324 6.94 17.73 -4.62
N GLY A 325 8.20 17.43 -4.96
CA GLY A 325 9.07 18.35 -5.70
C GLY A 325 9.71 19.46 -4.86
N ALA A 326 9.49 19.54 -3.55
CA ALA A 326 10.13 20.54 -2.67
C ALA A 326 11.65 20.38 -2.52
N GLY A 327 12.24 19.27 -2.98
CA GLY A 327 13.68 18.98 -2.91
C GLY A 327 14.10 18.02 -1.80
N LYS A 328 13.18 17.42 -1.05
CA LYS A 328 13.42 16.53 0.08
C LYS A 328 14.33 15.34 -0.26
N THR A 329 13.96 14.56 -1.29
CA THR A 329 14.75 13.40 -1.76
C THR A 329 16.13 13.82 -2.30
N THR A 330 16.26 15.02 -2.91
CA THR A 330 17.56 15.55 -3.30
C THR A 330 18.40 15.85 -2.08
N LEU A 331 17.82 16.44 -1.03
CA LEU A 331 18.52 16.74 0.22
C LEU A 331 18.93 15.44 0.94
N SER A 332 18.05 14.43 1.03
CA SER A 332 18.37 13.12 1.63
C SER A 332 19.54 12.44 0.92
N ARG A 333 19.58 12.49 -0.43
CA ARG A 333 20.71 11.97 -1.24
C ARG A 333 22.01 12.74 -1.07
N ILE A 334 21.96 14.04 -0.77
CA ILE A 334 23.16 14.81 -0.42
C ILE A 334 23.66 14.40 0.96
N ILE A 335 22.76 14.31 1.96
CA ILE A 335 23.10 13.91 3.32
C ILE A 335 23.70 12.50 3.35
N SER A 336 23.13 11.56 2.57
CA SER A 336 23.68 10.19 2.44
C SER A 336 24.99 10.12 1.63
N GLY A 337 25.43 11.23 1.04
CA GLY A 337 26.64 11.28 0.21
C GLY A 337 26.50 10.58 -1.15
N ILE A 338 25.28 10.24 -1.59
CA ILE A 338 25.02 9.65 -2.92
C ILE A 338 25.29 10.68 -4.01
N ILE A 339 24.86 11.93 -3.79
CA ILE A 339 25.10 13.04 -4.73
C ILE A 339 25.88 14.17 -4.04
N GLU A 340 26.69 14.89 -4.82
CA GLU A 340 27.43 16.05 -4.33
C GLU A 340 26.54 17.29 -4.35
N PRO A 341 26.63 18.15 -3.32
CA PRO A 341 26.06 19.49 -3.42
C PRO A 341 26.82 20.32 -4.48
N THR A 342 26.19 21.34 -5.02
CA THR A 342 26.85 22.29 -5.95
C THR A 342 27.75 23.25 -5.19
N SER A 343 27.35 23.63 -3.98
CA SER A 343 28.09 24.48 -3.06
C SER A 343 27.50 24.38 -1.66
N GLY A 344 28.19 24.94 -0.67
CA GLY A 344 27.82 24.91 0.74
C GLY A 344 28.72 23.98 1.53
N GLU A 345 28.43 23.82 2.81
CA GLU A 345 29.19 22.98 3.75
C GLU A 345 28.25 21.93 4.36
N MET A 346 28.73 20.70 4.48
CA MET A 346 28.04 19.64 5.19
C MET A 346 29.02 18.81 6.00
N ILE A 347 28.92 18.90 7.30
CA ILE A 347 29.81 18.25 8.27
C ILE A 347 29.02 17.18 9.01
N ILE A 348 29.56 15.96 9.03
CA ILE A 348 29.12 14.89 9.92
C ILE A 348 30.19 14.67 10.99
N ARG A 349 29.78 14.50 12.24
CA ARG A 349 30.66 14.17 13.35
C ARG A 349 30.76 12.66 13.52
N ILE A 350 31.99 12.15 13.46
CA ILE A 350 32.31 10.73 13.69
C ILE A 350 33.21 10.64 14.94
N GLY A 351 32.59 10.23 16.06
CA GLY A 351 33.25 10.41 17.36
C GLY A 351 33.44 11.90 17.67
N GLU A 352 34.66 12.32 17.95
CA GLU A 352 35.02 13.73 18.18
C GLU A 352 35.46 14.49 16.91
N GLU A 353 35.58 13.79 15.77
CA GLU A 353 36.12 14.37 14.53
C GLU A 353 35.03 14.87 13.59
N PRO A 354 35.07 16.14 13.16
CA PRO A 354 34.24 16.65 12.10
C PRO A 354 34.73 16.19 10.72
N VAL A 355 33.90 15.55 9.93
CA VAL A 355 34.17 15.09 8.58
C VAL A 355 33.37 15.90 7.56
N ASP A 356 34.04 16.57 6.64
CA ASP A 356 33.44 17.37 5.59
C ASP A 356 32.98 16.49 4.42
N MET A 357 31.68 16.29 4.30
CA MET A 357 31.07 15.46 3.25
C MET A 357 31.07 16.11 1.86
N THR A 358 31.33 17.41 1.76
CA THR A 358 31.39 18.12 0.48
C THR A 358 32.69 17.84 -0.25
N LYS A 359 33.72 17.41 0.50
CA LYS A 359 35.03 17.05 -0.07
C LYS A 359 35.03 15.59 -0.55
N PRO A 360 35.50 15.31 -1.77
CA PRO A 360 35.68 13.95 -2.26
C PRO A 360 36.86 13.26 -1.55
N GLY A 361 36.90 11.92 -1.65
CA GLY A 361 38.00 11.10 -1.13
C GLY A 361 37.62 10.21 0.04
N ILE A 362 38.49 9.23 0.34
CA ILE A 362 38.24 8.16 1.33
C ILE A 362 38.18 8.74 2.74
N GLU A 363 39.01 9.71 3.07
CA GLU A 363 39.09 10.33 4.40
C GLU A 363 37.95 11.32 4.70
N ASN A 364 37.26 11.78 3.69
CA ASN A 364 36.16 12.72 3.80
C ASN A 364 34.81 12.00 3.56
N ARG A 365 34.18 12.24 2.39
CA ARG A 365 32.86 11.65 2.07
C ARG A 365 32.87 10.12 2.09
N GLY A 366 33.93 9.46 1.67
CA GLY A 366 34.07 7.99 1.72
C GLY A 366 33.96 7.46 3.16
N ARG A 367 34.66 8.09 4.10
CA ARG A 367 34.59 7.77 5.54
C ARG A 367 33.20 8.02 6.09
N ALA A 368 32.63 9.19 5.82
CA ALA A 368 31.30 9.56 6.29
C ALA A 368 30.20 8.57 5.85
N LYS A 369 30.24 8.11 4.59
CA LYS A 369 29.29 7.11 4.07
C LYS A 369 29.25 5.80 4.86
N GLY A 370 30.36 5.40 5.48
CA GLY A 370 30.41 4.21 6.32
C GLY A 370 29.55 4.31 7.58
N TYR A 371 29.26 5.53 8.02
CA TYR A 371 28.51 5.84 9.24
C TYR A 371 27.11 6.40 8.96
N ILE A 372 26.67 6.41 7.70
CA ILE A 372 25.32 6.84 7.31
C ILE A 372 24.58 5.65 6.74
N GLY A 373 23.46 5.33 7.34
CA GLY A 373 22.47 4.39 6.81
C GLY A 373 21.41 5.11 5.99
N LEU A 374 20.95 4.50 4.92
CA LEU A 374 19.85 5.01 4.12
C LEU A 374 18.85 3.88 3.85
N LEU A 375 17.60 4.08 4.25
CA LEU A 375 16.48 3.23 3.92
C LEU A 375 15.61 3.94 2.88
N HIS A 376 15.53 3.33 1.69
CA HIS A 376 14.68 3.81 0.61
C HIS A 376 13.25 3.31 0.74
N GLN A 377 12.30 3.99 0.09
CA GLN A 377 10.90 3.62 0.04
C GLN A 377 10.67 2.21 -0.54
N GLU A 378 11.45 1.81 -1.56
CA GLU A 378 11.52 0.44 -2.07
C GLU A 378 12.66 -0.25 -1.32
N TYR A 379 12.33 -1.21 -0.45
CA TYR A 379 13.32 -1.92 0.36
C TYR A 379 14.33 -2.66 -0.52
N ASP A 380 15.62 -2.35 -0.36
CA ASP A 380 16.73 -2.95 -1.12
C ASP A 380 17.08 -4.38 -0.62
N LEU A 381 16.04 -5.19 -0.35
CA LEU A 381 16.24 -6.60 0.01
C LEU A 381 16.40 -7.46 -1.25
N PHE A 382 17.44 -8.28 -1.27
CA PHE A 382 17.68 -9.24 -2.35
C PHE A 382 16.63 -10.36 -2.30
N PRO A 383 15.71 -10.46 -3.28
CA PRO A 383 14.54 -11.35 -3.20
C PRO A 383 14.89 -12.85 -3.20
N HIS A 384 16.08 -13.21 -3.71
CA HIS A 384 16.56 -14.59 -3.81
C HIS A 384 17.51 -15.01 -2.68
N ARG A 385 17.63 -14.18 -1.64
CA ARG A 385 18.44 -14.43 -0.45
C ARG A 385 17.56 -14.50 0.76
N THR A 386 17.97 -15.33 1.74
CA THR A 386 17.29 -15.38 3.03
C THR A 386 17.46 -14.06 3.79
N VAL A 387 16.68 -13.87 4.85
CA VAL A 387 16.84 -12.73 5.76
C VAL A 387 18.27 -12.72 6.33
N LEU A 388 18.78 -13.88 6.76
CA LEU A 388 20.14 -13.99 7.28
C LEU A 388 21.18 -13.54 6.24
N ASP A 389 21.07 -14.00 5.00
CA ASP A 389 22.00 -13.61 3.93
C ASP A 389 21.91 -12.12 3.60
N ASN A 390 20.70 -11.54 3.57
CA ASN A 390 20.49 -10.10 3.37
C ASN A 390 21.19 -9.27 4.46
N LEU A 391 21.12 -9.71 5.71
CA LEU A 391 21.75 -9.01 6.83
C LEU A 391 23.27 -9.22 6.86
N THR A 392 23.75 -10.44 6.65
CA THR A 392 25.17 -10.76 6.75
C THR A 392 25.98 -10.19 5.59
N ASP A 393 25.43 -10.11 4.39
CA ASP A 393 26.07 -9.43 3.26
C ASP A 393 26.31 -7.94 3.51
N ALA A 394 25.41 -7.29 4.28
CA ALA A 394 25.57 -5.89 4.65
C ALA A 394 26.80 -5.63 5.55
N ILE A 395 27.26 -6.64 6.29
CA ILE A 395 28.45 -6.54 7.18
C ILE A 395 29.75 -6.85 6.42
N GLY A 396 29.68 -7.60 5.30
CA GLY A 396 30.83 -8.05 4.52
C GLY A 396 31.34 -9.45 4.91
N LEU A 397 32.16 -10.02 4.02
CA LEU A 397 32.63 -11.42 4.07
C LEU A 397 33.64 -11.75 5.19
N GLU A 398 34.14 -10.76 5.90
CA GLU A 398 35.21 -10.93 6.90
C GLU A 398 34.72 -11.40 8.28
N PHE A 399 33.37 -11.43 8.48
CA PHE A 399 32.78 -11.80 9.76
C PHE A 399 32.61 -13.32 9.88
N PRO A 400 33.04 -13.98 10.98
CA PRO A 400 32.76 -15.38 11.22
C PRO A 400 31.24 -15.64 11.22
N LYS A 401 30.79 -16.68 10.53
CA LYS A 401 29.38 -16.98 10.30
C LYS A 401 28.54 -17.01 11.58
N GLU A 402 29.07 -17.59 12.64
CA GLU A 402 28.38 -17.68 13.95
C GLU A 402 28.18 -16.29 14.58
N LEU A 403 29.18 -15.42 14.48
CA LEU A 403 29.12 -14.06 15.00
C LEU A 403 28.17 -13.18 14.14
N ALA A 404 28.20 -13.36 12.81
CA ALA A 404 27.28 -12.69 11.90
C ALA A 404 25.83 -13.03 12.18
N MET A 405 25.51 -14.32 12.40
CA MET A 405 24.18 -14.80 12.78
C MET A 405 23.72 -14.20 14.12
N ARG A 406 24.61 -14.19 15.14
CA ARG A 406 24.29 -13.58 16.44
C ARG A 406 24.02 -12.08 16.30
N LYS A 407 24.81 -11.37 15.50
CA LYS A 407 24.61 -9.95 15.23
C LYS A 407 23.29 -9.71 14.50
N ALA A 408 22.93 -10.55 13.52
CA ALA A 408 21.67 -10.46 12.80
C ALA A 408 20.47 -10.60 13.75
N ILE A 409 20.48 -11.59 14.66
CA ILE A 409 19.41 -11.76 15.66
C ILE A 409 19.27 -10.54 16.57
N ILE A 410 20.39 -10.03 17.09
CA ILE A 410 20.39 -8.85 17.96
C ILE A 410 19.80 -7.65 17.21
N THR A 411 20.23 -7.43 15.96
CA THR A 411 19.76 -6.29 15.16
C THR A 411 18.28 -6.41 14.77
N LEU A 412 17.79 -7.63 14.47
CA LEU A 412 16.36 -7.86 14.24
C LEU A 412 15.53 -7.53 15.50
N ARG A 413 16.02 -7.89 16.69
CA ARG A 413 15.35 -7.50 17.94
C ARG A 413 15.31 -5.98 18.11
N MET A 414 16.40 -5.29 17.84
CA MET A 414 16.47 -3.82 17.87
C MET A 414 15.56 -3.16 16.83
N ALA A 415 15.31 -3.85 15.69
CA ALA A 415 14.31 -3.42 14.71
C ALA A 415 12.86 -3.80 15.09
N GLY A 416 12.61 -4.30 16.31
CA GLY A 416 11.28 -4.56 16.85
C GLY A 416 10.73 -5.98 16.64
N PHE A 417 11.57 -6.98 16.34
CA PHE A 417 11.15 -8.38 16.40
C PHE A 417 11.25 -8.93 17.82
N SER A 418 10.32 -9.81 18.21
CA SER A 418 10.48 -10.60 19.44
C SER A 418 11.65 -11.58 19.32
N GLU A 419 12.15 -12.10 20.45
CA GLU A 419 13.26 -13.04 20.45
C GLU A 419 12.98 -14.30 19.63
N GLU A 420 11.79 -14.88 19.79
CA GLU A 420 11.34 -16.06 19.04
C GLU A 420 11.22 -15.77 17.54
N LYS A 421 10.58 -14.65 17.20
CA LYS A 421 10.34 -14.26 15.82
C LYS A 421 11.62 -13.88 15.09
N SER A 422 12.62 -13.29 15.78
CA SER A 422 13.92 -12.95 15.19
C SER A 422 14.70 -14.18 14.72
N GLN A 423 14.51 -15.32 15.38
CA GLN A 423 15.10 -16.60 14.96
C GLN A 423 14.31 -17.23 13.81
N GLU A 424 12.97 -17.22 13.90
CA GLU A 424 12.08 -17.81 12.90
C GLU A 424 12.24 -17.17 11.51
N VAL A 425 12.46 -15.86 11.44
CA VAL A 425 12.52 -15.16 10.14
C VAL A 425 13.84 -15.30 9.41
N LEU A 426 14.92 -15.76 10.06
CA LEU A 426 16.27 -15.81 9.47
C LEU A 426 16.36 -16.61 8.18
N ASP A 427 15.68 -17.76 8.12
CA ASP A 427 15.70 -18.66 6.96
C ASP A 427 14.62 -18.34 5.92
N ARG A 428 13.78 -17.31 6.16
CA ARG A 428 12.75 -16.89 5.23
C ARG A 428 13.31 -15.99 4.12
N TYR A 429 12.63 -16.03 2.98
CA TYR A 429 12.87 -15.10 1.87
C TYR A 429 11.99 -13.85 2.01
N PRO A 430 12.38 -12.69 1.45
CA PRO A 430 11.58 -11.47 1.51
C PRO A 430 10.13 -11.62 1.03
N SER A 431 9.88 -12.52 0.07
CA SER A 431 8.52 -12.83 -0.43
C SER A 431 7.62 -13.55 0.59
N GLN A 432 8.21 -14.15 1.63
CA GLN A 432 7.51 -14.89 2.68
C GLN A 432 7.23 -14.03 3.92
N LEU A 433 7.66 -12.78 3.91
CA LEU A 433 7.47 -11.81 4.99
C LEU A 433 6.22 -10.95 4.74
N SER A 434 5.52 -10.59 5.81
CA SER A 434 4.53 -9.52 5.76
C SER A 434 5.20 -8.17 5.43
N GLU A 435 4.44 -7.16 5.07
CA GLU A 435 5.00 -5.85 4.72
C GLU A 435 5.73 -5.20 5.91
N GLY A 436 5.15 -5.27 7.13
CA GLY A 436 5.80 -4.79 8.35
C GLY A 436 7.06 -5.60 8.72
N GLU A 437 7.04 -6.94 8.57
CA GLU A 437 8.24 -7.76 8.77
C GLU A 437 9.33 -7.38 7.76
N ARG A 438 8.96 -7.14 6.50
CA ARG A 438 9.89 -6.75 5.43
C ARG A 438 10.52 -5.39 5.72
N HIS A 439 9.73 -4.41 6.18
CA HIS A 439 10.26 -3.12 6.62
C HIS A 439 11.25 -3.26 7.78
N ARG A 440 10.89 -4.03 8.83
CA ARG A 440 11.78 -4.27 9.97
C ARG A 440 13.07 -4.97 9.57
N VAL A 441 13.02 -5.92 8.64
CA VAL A 441 14.25 -6.56 8.09
C VAL A 441 15.09 -5.56 7.32
N ALA A 442 14.48 -4.70 6.50
CA ALA A 442 15.19 -3.65 5.77
C ALA A 442 15.80 -2.60 6.72
N LEU A 443 15.09 -2.22 7.78
CA LEU A 443 15.64 -1.38 8.85
C LEU A 443 16.83 -2.09 9.55
N ALA A 444 16.71 -3.37 9.89
CA ALA A 444 17.78 -4.17 10.47
C ALA A 444 18.99 -4.25 9.53
N GLN A 445 18.80 -4.36 8.20
CA GLN A 445 19.87 -4.37 7.21
C GLN A 445 20.67 -3.05 7.22
N VAL A 446 20.02 -1.93 7.49
CA VAL A 446 20.68 -0.63 7.65
C VAL A 446 21.40 -0.57 9.00
N LEU A 447 20.72 -0.93 10.08
CA LEU A 447 21.23 -0.84 11.47
C LEU A 447 22.38 -1.80 11.76
N ILE A 448 22.46 -2.96 11.10
CA ILE A 448 23.50 -3.96 11.34
C ILE A 448 24.94 -3.43 11.06
N ARG A 449 25.04 -2.35 10.27
CA ARG A 449 26.28 -1.65 9.96
C ARG A 449 26.68 -0.65 11.04
N GLU A 450 25.87 -0.48 12.10
CA GLU A 450 26.08 0.48 13.20
C GLU A 450 26.29 1.91 12.70
N PRO A 451 25.36 2.46 11.91
CA PRO A 451 25.47 3.83 11.44
C PRO A 451 25.37 4.82 12.62
N ARG A 452 25.87 6.04 12.47
CA ARG A 452 25.67 7.16 13.40
C ARG A 452 24.47 8.02 13.04
N LEU A 453 24.03 7.91 11.80
CA LEU A 453 22.91 8.66 11.25
C LEU A 453 22.15 7.75 10.29
N VAL A 454 20.87 7.56 10.51
CA VAL A 454 19.96 6.80 9.66
C VAL A 454 19.02 7.75 8.94
N ILE A 455 18.95 7.67 7.63
CA ILE A 455 18.02 8.44 6.81
C ILE A 455 16.91 7.50 6.34
N LEU A 456 15.65 7.85 6.62
CA LEU A 456 14.46 7.15 6.20
C LEU A 456 13.74 8.01 5.16
N ASP A 457 13.74 7.59 3.89
CA ASP A 457 13.08 8.33 2.79
C ASP A 457 11.72 7.69 2.51
N GLU A 458 10.62 8.37 2.95
CA GLU A 458 9.22 7.93 2.89
C GLU A 458 9.01 6.52 3.52
N PRO A 459 9.36 6.33 4.81
CA PRO A 459 9.37 5.00 5.43
C PRO A 459 8.00 4.34 5.55
N THR A 460 6.92 5.12 5.55
CA THR A 460 5.55 4.60 5.68
C THR A 460 4.84 4.36 4.35
N GLY A 461 5.26 5.03 3.28
CA GLY A 461 4.74 4.84 1.93
C GLY A 461 3.23 4.58 1.86
N THR A 462 2.85 3.43 1.28
CA THR A 462 1.46 2.96 1.13
C THR A 462 1.06 1.93 2.21
N MET A 463 1.72 1.95 3.39
CA MET A 463 1.46 0.98 4.46
C MET A 463 0.09 1.21 5.11
N ASP A 464 -0.49 0.11 5.60
CA ASP A 464 -1.68 0.16 6.45
C ASP A 464 -1.40 0.84 7.80
N PRO A 465 -2.42 1.39 8.46
CA PRO A 465 -2.25 2.12 9.72
C PRO A 465 -1.55 1.32 10.83
N LEU A 466 -1.81 0.01 10.91
CA LEU A 466 -1.20 -0.87 11.91
C LEU A 466 0.28 -1.10 11.62
N THR A 467 0.62 -1.35 10.35
CA THR A 467 2.02 -1.47 9.94
C THR A 467 2.78 -0.15 10.17
N LYS A 468 2.14 1.02 9.98
CA LYS A 468 2.75 2.32 10.31
C LYS A 468 3.10 2.44 11.80
N ILE A 469 2.25 1.95 12.69
CA ILE A 469 2.52 1.92 14.14
C ILE A 469 3.68 0.98 14.45
N ASP A 470 3.71 -0.21 13.84
CA ASP A 470 4.84 -1.13 13.99
C ASP A 470 6.16 -0.49 13.55
N VAL A 471 6.15 0.26 12.43
CA VAL A 471 7.31 1.02 11.95
C VAL A 471 7.72 2.13 12.92
N LYS A 472 6.75 2.90 13.44
CA LYS A 472 6.95 3.93 14.46
C LYS A 472 7.65 3.34 15.69
N HIS A 473 7.13 2.24 16.24
CA HIS A 473 7.71 1.57 17.40
C HIS A 473 9.13 1.07 17.10
N SER A 474 9.37 0.53 15.89
CA SER A 474 10.69 0.07 15.49
C SER A 474 11.73 1.20 15.44
N ILE A 475 11.35 2.38 14.93
CA ILE A 475 12.26 3.54 14.85
C ILE A 475 12.54 4.08 16.26
N ILE A 476 11.51 4.25 17.09
CA ILE A 476 11.67 4.72 18.48
C ILE A 476 12.53 3.74 19.27
N HIS A 477 12.25 2.44 19.16
CA HIS A 477 13.01 1.40 19.84
C HIS A 477 14.48 1.38 19.41
N ALA A 478 14.75 1.48 18.08
CA ALA A 478 16.12 1.54 17.57
C ALA A 478 16.87 2.80 18.06
N ARG A 479 16.18 3.96 18.13
CA ARG A 479 16.77 5.16 18.72
C ARG A 479 17.16 4.95 20.18
N ASP A 480 16.23 4.40 20.98
CA ASP A 480 16.40 4.31 22.43
C ASP A 480 17.41 3.22 22.83
N GLU A 481 17.41 2.07 22.15
CA GLU A 481 18.31 0.95 22.44
C GLU A 481 19.72 1.09 21.84
N MET A 482 19.83 1.69 20.64
CA MET A 482 21.10 1.84 19.93
C MET A 482 21.68 3.26 20.03
N GLU A 483 20.94 4.20 20.62
CA GLU A 483 21.31 5.61 20.69
C GLU A 483 21.48 6.25 19.28
N GLU A 484 20.75 5.74 18.28
CA GLU A 484 20.86 6.16 16.90
C GLU A 484 20.16 7.49 16.63
N THR A 485 20.67 8.23 15.65
CA THR A 485 20.08 9.48 15.18
C THR A 485 19.36 9.25 13.86
N PHE A 486 18.14 9.78 13.72
CA PHE A 486 17.33 9.58 12.54
C PHE A 486 16.99 10.88 11.83
N ILE A 487 17.01 10.86 10.49
CA ILE A 487 16.38 11.87 9.64
C ILE A 487 15.24 11.18 8.89
N VAL A 488 14.02 11.66 9.11
CA VAL A 488 12.81 11.12 8.48
C VAL A 488 12.33 12.10 7.42
N VAL A 489 12.34 11.69 6.16
CA VAL A 489 11.72 12.44 5.07
C VAL A 489 10.35 11.86 4.82
N SER A 490 9.28 12.63 5.04
CA SER A 490 7.92 12.13 4.84
C SER A 490 6.94 13.25 4.48
N HIS A 491 5.84 12.85 3.87
CA HIS A 491 4.64 13.67 3.70
C HIS A 491 3.50 13.23 4.62
N ASP A 492 3.68 12.15 5.40
CA ASP A 492 2.71 11.63 6.37
C ASP A 492 2.79 12.44 7.69
N MET A 493 1.84 13.37 7.87
CA MET A 493 1.83 14.30 9.00
C MET A 493 1.58 13.62 10.34
N GLU A 494 0.74 12.57 10.38
CA GLU A 494 0.50 11.82 11.61
C GLU A 494 1.75 11.09 12.05
N PHE A 495 2.40 10.43 11.11
CA PHE A 495 3.63 9.70 11.38
C PHE A 495 4.73 10.62 11.93
N VAL A 496 5.01 11.76 11.26
CA VAL A 496 6.06 12.69 11.73
C VAL A 496 5.71 13.37 13.04
N ARG A 497 4.41 13.68 13.29
CA ARG A 497 3.93 14.23 14.55
C ARG A 497 4.27 13.31 15.72
N ASP A 498 4.10 12.01 15.50
CA ASP A 498 4.18 11.01 16.57
C ASP A 498 5.62 10.59 16.89
N ILE A 499 6.57 10.74 15.96
CA ILE A 499 7.94 10.25 16.18
C ILE A 499 9.03 11.34 16.17
N CYS A 500 8.81 12.48 15.47
CA CYS A 500 9.87 13.48 15.31
C CYS A 500 9.94 14.45 16.47
N ASP A 501 11.16 14.76 16.91
CA ASP A 501 11.44 15.79 17.93
C ASP A 501 11.31 17.19 17.35
N ARG A 502 11.92 17.42 16.18
CA ARG A 502 11.88 18.66 15.43
C ARG A 502 11.58 18.39 13.96
N LEU A 503 10.99 19.39 13.31
CA LEU A 503 10.70 19.38 11.88
C LEU A 503 11.37 20.53 11.14
N ALA A 504 11.76 20.27 9.89
CA ALA A 504 12.11 21.26 8.89
C ALA A 504 11.07 21.25 7.75
N LEU A 505 10.41 22.37 7.52
CA LEU A 505 9.48 22.55 6.41
C LEU A 505 10.22 23.06 5.17
N MET A 506 10.19 22.26 4.08
CA MET A 506 10.80 22.62 2.80
C MET A 506 9.77 23.16 1.79
N ARG A 507 10.07 24.29 1.16
CA ARG A 507 9.32 24.90 0.05
C ARG A 507 10.28 25.35 -1.04
N GLY A 508 10.10 24.89 -2.29
CA GLY A 508 10.91 25.35 -3.43
C GLY A 508 12.42 25.22 -3.23
N GLY A 509 12.88 24.14 -2.63
CA GLY A 509 14.28 23.87 -2.36
C GLY A 509 14.88 24.56 -1.14
N LYS A 510 14.09 25.33 -0.37
CA LYS A 510 14.53 26.03 0.84
C LYS A 510 13.86 25.46 2.08
N ILE A 511 14.56 25.49 3.19
CA ILE A 511 13.93 25.32 4.50
C ILE A 511 13.36 26.69 4.89
N VAL A 512 12.05 26.75 5.08
CA VAL A 512 11.33 28.00 5.44
C VAL A 512 11.07 28.10 6.93
N GLN A 513 11.05 26.96 7.63
CA GLN A 513 10.85 26.91 9.07
C GLN A 513 11.53 25.67 9.65
N ILE A 514 12.11 25.81 10.84
CA ILE A 514 12.59 24.71 11.70
C ILE A 514 12.10 24.99 13.11
N GLY A 515 11.59 23.98 13.79
CA GLY A 515 11.11 24.12 15.17
C GLY A 515 10.68 22.79 15.76
N LYS A 516 10.07 22.82 16.92
CA LYS A 516 9.42 21.64 17.50
C LYS A 516 8.32 21.16 16.56
N THR A 517 8.11 19.85 16.55
CA THR A 517 7.17 19.21 15.62
C THR A 517 5.80 19.90 15.60
N GLN A 518 5.17 20.13 16.74
CA GLN A 518 3.86 20.76 16.83
C GLN A 518 3.86 22.20 16.27
N GLU A 519 4.87 23.00 16.60
CA GLU A 519 4.98 24.40 16.14
C GLU A 519 5.06 24.50 14.61
N VAL A 520 5.78 23.58 13.98
CA VAL A 520 5.91 23.54 12.52
C VAL A 520 4.61 23.04 11.86
N LEU A 521 3.96 22.02 12.42
CA LEU A 521 2.69 21.49 11.91
C LEU A 521 1.55 22.54 12.02
N ASP A 522 1.51 23.31 13.09
CA ASP A 522 0.51 24.37 13.28
C ASP A 522 0.68 25.53 12.27
N SER A 523 1.89 25.73 11.75
CA SER A 523 2.20 26.78 10.76
C SER A 523 1.88 26.40 9.32
N LEU A 524 1.45 25.17 9.06
CA LEU A 524 1.09 24.71 7.72
C LEU A 524 -0.18 25.41 7.23
N THR A 525 -0.18 25.82 5.96
CA THR A 525 -1.36 26.35 5.29
C THR A 525 -2.39 25.25 5.03
N ASP A 526 -3.67 25.61 4.86
CA ASP A 526 -4.74 24.64 4.57
C ASP A 526 -4.44 23.82 3.31
N ASP A 527 -3.92 24.46 2.25
CA ASP A 527 -3.42 23.82 1.03
C ASP A 527 -2.32 22.77 1.29
N GLU A 528 -1.45 23.02 2.26
CA GLU A 528 -0.37 22.12 2.62
C GLU A 528 -0.87 20.94 3.45
N ARG A 529 -1.77 21.20 4.38
CA ARG A 529 -2.45 20.17 5.15
C ARG A 529 -3.25 19.24 4.25
N GLU A 530 -3.94 19.77 3.25
CA GLU A 530 -4.74 19.00 2.30
C GLU A 530 -3.89 18.11 1.39
N VAL A 531 -2.74 18.61 0.90
CA VAL A 531 -1.82 17.87 0.00
C VAL A 531 -0.91 16.88 0.75
N MET A 532 -0.60 17.15 2.03
CA MET A 532 0.30 16.32 2.86
C MET A 532 -0.44 15.36 3.80
N GLY A 533 -1.76 15.20 3.65
CA GLY A 533 -2.60 14.31 4.45
C GLY A 533 -3.35 15.05 5.57
N LYS A 534 -4.67 14.93 5.58
CA LYS A 534 -5.54 15.44 6.63
C LYS A 534 -5.28 14.64 7.92
N SER A 535 -4.65 15.26 8.92
CA SER A 535 -5.11 15.01 10.29
C SER A 535 -6.38 15.84 10.47
N ALA A 536 -7.51 15.18 10.70
CA ALA A 536 -8.74 15.86 11.07
C ALA A 536 -8.47 16.70 12.35
N PRO A 537 -9.03 17.93 12.45
CA PRO A 537 -9.16 18.57 13.75
C PRO A 537 -10.12 17.73 14.61
N ASP A 538 -9.83 17.67 15.91
CA ASP A 538 -10.65 17.05 16.95
C ASP A 538 -12.14 17.36 16.84
#